data_bcf0f2d66faa891becae186bec206938
#
_entry.id   bcf0f2d66faa891becae186bec206938
#
_cell.length_a   1.000
_cell.length_b   1.000
_cell.length_c   1.000
_cell.angle_alpha   90.00
_cell.angle_beta   90.00
_cell.angle_gamma   90.00
#
_symmetry.space_group_name_H-M   'P 1'
#
loop_
_entity.id
_entity.type
_entity.pdbx_description
1 polymer ?
#
loop_
_entity_poly.entity_id
_entity_poly.type
_entity_poly.pdbx_seq_one_letter_code
_entity_poly.pdbx_strand_id
1 'polypeptide(L)'
;MRVTGYSPHLKPLTLCYIHATYGSAMSEESKAEKFLEIFNKGKEFTEELLRENQRLRYRLLALENEAANGPSEEVQRQREQIAHLTDENRRIQQRFREVEEENKDFANRYIEIEEQNNNLANLYVASYQLHSTLDFREVIQIVQEIIINLVGAEAFAILLLDEKTNELKAIAYEGEDAMPGVDSISTRLGEGVLGTVAKTGESYYINQDVEGGAITLEKPLAAVPLKIKEHVIGLIVIYRLLQQKDAFSAVDYELFSLLAAHAATAIFSSKLYSQSERKHNTIQSFLDLLTTTT
;
A
#
# COMPACT_ATOMS: atom_id res chain seq x y z
N MET A 1 54.69 -39.40 12.82
CA MET A 1 55.07 -37.98 12.88
C MET A 1 53.81 -37.13 13.02
N ARG A 2 53.71 -36.42 14.12
CA ARG A 2 52.53 -35.63 14.50
C ARG A 2 52.33 -34.48 13.52
N VAL A 3 51.12 -34.31 13.01
CA VAL A 3 50.64 -33.03 12.43
C VAL A 3 49.45 -32.57 13.24
N THR A 4 49.70 -31.50 13.94
CA THR A 4 48.84 -30.77 14.85
C THR A 4 47.64 -30.15 14.12
N GLY A 5 46.50 -30.24 14.79
CA GLY A 5 45.23 -29.67 14.36
C GLY A 5 45.22 -28.17 14.25
N TYR A 6 44.39 -27.70 13.34
CA TYR A 6 43.84 -26.35 13.35
C TYR A 6 42.32 -26.47 13.36
N SER A 7 41.75 -26.22 14.50
CA SER A 7 40.32 -26.11 14.69
C SER A 7 39.93 -24.62 14.56
N PRO A 8 39.10 -24.19 13.63
CA PRO A 8 38.53 -22.87 13.72
C PRO A 8 37.34 -22.93 14.67
N HIS A 9 37.42 -22.19 15.75
CA HIS A 9 36.35 -21.91 16.68
C HIS A 9 35.15 -21.32 15.96
N LEU A 10 34.14 -22.11 15.70
CA LEU A 10 32.78 -21.66 15.51
C LEU A 10 32.27 -21.20 16.87
N LYS A 11 32.19 -19.89 17.06
CA LYS A 11 31.42 -19.31 18.16
C LYS A 11 29.95 -19.61 17.92
N PRO A 12 29.23 -20.17 18.90
CA PRO A 12 27.79 -20.35 18.77
C PRO A 12 27.10 -18.97 18.70
N LEU A 13 26.30 -18.75 17.67
CA LEU A 13 25.38 -17.64 17.61
C LEU A 13 24.41 -17.80 18.78
N THR A 14 24.65 -17.04 19.82
CA THR A 14 23.75 -16.88 20.95
C THR A 14 22.49 -16.22 20.41
N LEU A 15 21.43 -16.99 20.39
CA LEU A 15 20.07 -16.50 20.11
C LEU A 15 19.71 -15.54 21.25
N CYS A 16 19.96 -14.24 21.07
CA CYS A 16 19.49 -13.21 21.98
C CYS A 16 17.98 -13.08 21.81
N TYR A 17 17.28 -13.65 22.78
CA TYR A 17 15.89 -13.37 23.09
C TYR A 17 15.76 -11.88 23.42
N ILE A 18 15.31 -11.07 22.46
CA ILE A 18 15.01 -9.66 22.73
C ILE A 18 13.59 -9.60 23.27
N HIS A 19 13.55 -9.51 24.60
CA HIS A 19 12.36 -9.11 25.33
C HIS A 19 12.03 -7.67 24.94
N ALA A 20 10.77 -7.49 24.59
CA ALA A 20 10.19 -6.20 24.26
C ALA A 20 10.35 -5.21 25.40
N THR A 21 11.01 -4.12 25.15
CA THR A 21 10.80 -2.89 25.90
C THR A 21 10.85 -1.70 24.97
N TYR A 22 9.70 -1.06 24.84
CA TYR A 22 9.45 0.34 24.52
C TYR A 22 10.05 0.95 23.25
N GLY A 23 9.12 1.23 22.37
CA GLY A 23 8.96 2.28 21.42
C GLY A 23 10.08 3.31 21.25
N SER A 24 10.74 3.18 20.14
CA SER A 24 11.18 4.32 19.34
C SER A 24 10.84 3.95 17.91
N ALA A 25 9.97 4.72 17.29
CA ALA A 25 9.65 4.62 15.88
C ALA A 25 10.96 4.82 15.10
N MET A 26 11.59 3.70 14.74
CA MET A 26 12.66 3.73 13.76
C MET A 26 11.99 4.08 12.44
N SER A 27 12.45 5.17 11.83
CA SER A 27 11.99 5.60 10.51
C SER A 27 12.09 4.43 9.51
N GLU A 28 11.15 4.34 8.59
CA GLU A 28 11.16 3.31 7.53
C GLU A 28 12.48 3.31 6.75
N GLU A 29 13.13 4.45 6.59
CA GLU A 29 14.49 4.59 6.06
C GLU A 29 15.53 3.74 6.80
N SER A 30 15.50 3.68 8.13
CA SER A 30 16.45 2.91 8.93
C SER A 30 16.25 1.39 8.81
N LYS A 31 15.03 0.93 8.50
CA LYS A 31 14.76 -0.51 8.25
C LYS A 31 15.22 -0.91 6.85
N ALA A 32 14.99 -0.06 5.86
CA ALA A 32 15.46 -0.25 4.49
C ALA A 32 16.99 -0.24 4.40
N GLU A 33 17.67 0.63 5.13
CA GLU A 33 19.15 0.67 5.21
C GLU A 33 19.72 -0.61 5.82
N LYS A 34 19.15 -1.13 6.90
CA LYS A 34 19.58 -2.40 7.50
C LYS A 34 19.38 -3.60 6.58
N PHE A 35 18.25 -3.61 5.85
CA PHE A 35 17.99 -4.66 4.86
C PHE A 35 19.00 -4.60 3.71
N LEU A 36 19.28 -3.41 3.18
CA LEU A 36 20.32 -3.17 2.17
C LEU A 36 21.71 -3.58 2.65
N GLU A 37 22.04 -3.34 3.91
CA GLU A 37 23.32 -3.76 4.50
C GLU A 37 23.45 -5.29 4.54
N ILE A 38 22.41 -6.00 4.96
CA ILE A 38 22.38 -7.47 4.98
C ILE A 38 22.46 -8.03 3.56
N PHE A 39 21.74 -7.45 2.62
CA PHE A 39 21.74 -7.84 1.20
C PHE A 39 23.14 -7.63 0.57
N ASN A 40 23.78 -6.49 0.83
CA ASN A 40 25.14 -6.21 0.34
C ASN A 40 26.17 -7.15 0.93
N LYS A 41 26.10 -7.49 2.24
CA LYS A 41 26.95 -8.51 2.86
C LYS A 41 26.75 -9.90 2.24
N GLY A 42 25.51 -10.27 1.94
CA GLY A 42 25.19 -11.52 1.23
C GLY A 42 25.80 -11.55 -0.18
N LYS A 43 25.73 -10.43 -0.90
CA LYS A 43 26.33 -10.29 -2.22
C LYS A 43 27.86 -10.37 -2.19
N GLU A 44 28.51 -9.68 -1.25
CA GLU A 44 29.96 -9.76 -1.06
C GLU A 44 30.42 -11.20 -0.78
N PHE A 45 29.72 -11.91 0.10
CA PHE A 45 30.01 -13.31 0.40
C PHE A 45 29.86 -14.22 -0.84
N THR A 46 28.85 -13.98 -1.65
CA THR A 46 28.61 -14.73 -2.90
C THR A 46 29.72 -14.46 -3.93
N GLU A 47 30.16 -13.20 -4.05
CA GLU A 47 31.27 -12.83 -4.95
C GLU A 47 32.60 -13.46 -4.48
N GLU A 48 32.84 -13.54 -3.19
CA GLU A 48 34.03 -14.19 -2.61
C GLU A 48 34.03 -15.69 -2.89
N LEU A 49 32.87 -16.37 -2.71
CA LEU A 49 32.71 -17.78 -3.06
C LEU A 49 32.90 -18.02 -4.57
N LEU A 50 32.46 -17.10 -5.41
CA LEU A 50 32.65 -17.20 -6.87
C LEU A 50 34.12 -17.08 -7.25
N ARG A 51 34.84 -16.14 -6.64
CA ARG A 51 36.29 -15.97 -6.86
C ARG A 51 37.09 -17.20 -6.41
N GLU A 52 36.73 -17.78 -5.25
CA GLU A 52 37.41 -18.98 -4.76
C GLU A 52 37.09 -20.19 -5.67
N ASN A 53 35.88 -20.30 -6.17
CA ASN A 53 35.50 -21.34 -7.12
C ASN A 53 36.24 -21.20 -8.47
N GLN A 54 36.46 -19.99 -8.97
CA GLN A 54 37.26 -19.73 -10.13
C GLN A 54 38.75 -20.10 -9.89
N ARG A 55 39.31 -19.75 -8.72
CA ARG A 55 40.68 -20.09 -8.33
C ARG A 55 40.87 -21.60 -8.26
N LEU A 56 39.92 -22.32 -7.67
CA LEU A 56 39.93 -23.78 -7.63
C LEU A 56 39.87 -24.41 -9.02
N ARG A 57 39.07 -23.87 -9.93
CA ARG A 57 39.01 -24.32 -11.33
C ARG A 57 40.29 -24.11 -12.09
N TYR A 58 40.99 -22.98 -11.91
CA TYR A 58 42.30 -22.75 -12.51
C TYR A 58 43.36 -23.74 -11.96
N ARG A 59 43.31 -24.00 -10.67
CA ARG A 59 44.22 -24.99 -10.05
C ARG A 59 43.97 -26.41 -10.53
N LEU A 60 42.71 -26.74 -10.78
CA LEU A 60 42.25 -28.00 -11.35
C LEU A 60 42.78 -28.19 -12.77
N LEU A 61 42.65 -27.18 -13.63
CA LEU A 61 43.18 -27.18 -15.01
C LEU A 61 44.72 -27.31 -15.03
N ALA A 62 45.43 -26.68 -14.12
CA ALA A 62 46.90 -26.81 -13.99
C ALA A 62 47.31 -28.24 -13.61
N LEU A 63 46.58 -28.86 -12.66
CA LEU A 63 46.83 -30.25 -12.26
C LEU A 63 46.48 -31.26 -13.37
N GLU A 64 45.44 -31.00 -14.15
CA GLU A 64 45.07 -31.81 -15.33
C GLU A 64 46.17 -31.79 -16.41
N ASN A 65 46.82 -30.65 -16.62
CA ASN A 65 47.95 -30.53 -17.55
C ASN A 65 49.21 -31.22 -17.06
N GLU A 66 49.50 -31.21 -15.76
CA GLU A 66 50.63 -31.99 -15.17
C GLU A 66 50.40 -33.50 -15.25
N ALA A 67 49.14 -33.95 -15.17
CA ALA A 67 48.77 -35.37 -15.22
C ALA A 67 48.77 -35.98 -16.65
N ALA A 68 48.90 -35.16 -17.70
CA ALA A 68 48.98 -35.64 -19.07
C ALA A 68 50.24 -36.45 -19.39
N ASN A 69 51.23 -36.49 -18.44
CA ASN A 69 52.47 -37.24 -18.57
C ASN A 69 52.44 -38.68 -18.06
N GLY A 70 51.24 -39.26 -17.90
CA GLY A 70 51.03 -40.67 -17.51
C GLY A 70 50.40 -40.83 -16.13
N PRO A 71 49.22 -41.38 -16.02
CA PRO A 71 48.50 -41.43 -14.75
C PRO A 71 49.00 -42.58 -13.86
N SER A 72 49.56 -42.22 -12.72
CA SER A 72 49.62 -43.18 -11.60
C SER A 72 48.19 -43.42 -11.06
N GLU A 73 47.93 -44.53 -10.45
CA GLU A 73 46.58 -44.82 -9.81
C GLU A 73 46.14 -43.71 -8.86
N GLU A 74 47.07 -43.01 -8.27
CA GLU A 74 46.84 -41.86 -7.37
C GLU A 74 46.25 -40.64 -8.10
N VAL A 75 46.73 -40.33 -9.30
CA VAL A 75 46.20 -39.27 -10.15
C VAL A 75 44.79 -39.57 -10.65
N GLN A 76 44.49 -40.86 -10.90
CA GLN A 76 43.16 -41.28 -11.29
C GLN A 76 42.14 -41.09 -10.15
N ARG A 77 42.52 -41.50 -8.93
CA ARG A 77 41.65 -41.28 -7.72
C ARG A 77 41.45 -39.80 -7.44
N GLN A 78 42.48 -38.99 -7.59
CA GLN A 78 42.33 -37.55 -7.41
C GLN A 78 41.41 -36.92 -8.48
N ARG A 79 41.45 -37.37 -9.72
CA ARG A 79 40.53 -36.92 -10.78
C ARG A 79 39.07 -37.29 -10.45
N GLU A 80 38.80 -38.50 -9.99
CA GLU A 80 37.48 -38.90 -9.57
C GLU A 80 36.95 -38.10 -8.39
N GLN A 81 37.82 -37.81 -7.41
CA GLN A 81 37.47 -36.99 -6.28
C GLN A 81 37.17 -35.53 -6.69
N ILE A 82 37.97 -34.99 -7.60
CA ILE A 82 37.77 -33.66 -8.17
C ILE A 82 36.43 -33.59 -8.97
N ALA A 83 36.16 -34.62 -9.78
CA ALA A 83 34.88 -34.68 -10.52
C ALA A 83 33.69 -34.73 -9.57
N HIS A 84 33.76 -35.52 -8.49
CA HIS A 84 32.71 -35.59 -7.48
C HIS A 84 32.51 -34.23 -6.78
N LEU A 85 33.60 -33.59 -6.31
CA LEU A 85 33.54 -32.29 -5.66
C LEU A 85 33.05 -31.17 -6.58
N THR A 86 33.33 -31.29 -7.91
CA THR A 86 32.87 -30.34 -8.89
C THR A 86 31.36 -30.49 -9.11
N ASP A 87 30.84 -31.71 -9.14
CA ASP A 87 29.39 -31.98 -9.26
C ASP A 87 28.64 -31.54 -8.01
N GLU A 88 29.19 -31.83 -6.82
CA GLU A 88 28.63 -31.35 -5.55
C GLU A 88 28.60 -29.83 -5.46
N ASN A 89 29.68 -29.15 -5.84
CA ASN A 89 29.71 -27.69 -5.92
C ASN A 89 28.66 -27.13 -6.91
N ARG A 90 28.46 -27.79 -8.05
CA ARG A 90 27.43 -27.39 -9.03
C ARG A 90 26.03 -27.50 -8.41
N ARG A 91 25.75 -28.58 -7.67
CA ARG A 91 24.46 -28.77 -6.98
C ARG A 91 24.24 -27.75 -5.88
N ILE A 92 25.29 -27.45 -5.10
CA ILE A 92 25.23 -26.41 -4.05
C ILE A 92 24.97 -25.04 -4.67
N GLN A 93 25.66 -24.69 -5.76
CA GLN A 93 25.45 -23.42 -6.45
C GLN A 93 24.03 -23.30 -7.04
N GLN A 94 23.48 -24.38 -7.53
CA GLN A 94 22.11 -24.39 -8.04
C GLN A 94 21.09 -24.18 -6.91
N ARG A 95 21.24 -24.91 -5.81
CA ARG A 95 20.39 -24.70 -4.62
C ARG A 95 20.52 -23.32 -4.04
N PHE A 96 21.74 -22.76 -4.06
CA PHE A 96 21.95 -21.40 -3.55
C PHE A 96 21.16 -20.37 -4.38
N ARG A 97 21.16 -20.51 -5.71
CA ARG A 97 20.36 -19.61 -6.57
C ARG A 97 18.86 -19.75 -6.33
N GLU A 98 18.40 -20.99 -6.17
CA GLU A 98 16.98 -21.27 -5.87
C GLU A 98 16.56 -20.59 -4.56
N VAL A 99 17.38 -20.73 -3.50
CA VAL A 99 17.13 -20.07 -2.21
C VAL A 99 17.25 -18.54 -2.28
N GLU A 100 18.13 -18.02 -3.12
CA GLU A 100 18.27 -16.57 -3.32
C GLU A 100 17.02 -15.98 -4.02
N GLU A 101 16.48 -16.67 -5.03
CA GLU A 101 15.23 -16.30 -5.69
C GLU A 101 14.05 -16.38 -4.71
N GLU A 102 13.92 -17.48 -3.96
CA GLU A 102 12.89 -17.62 -2.95
C GLU A 102 12.96 -16.51 -1.88
N ASN A 103 14.16 -16.19 -1.40
CA ASN A 103 14.33 -15.12 -0.41
C ASN A 103 13.94 -13.74 -0.96
N LYS A 104 14.24 -13.49 -2.24
CA LYS A 104 13.82 -12.25 -2.90
C LYS A 104 12.30 -12.16 -3.01
N ASP A 105 11.66 -13.25 -3.36
CA ASP A 105 10.21 -13.33 -3.43
C ASP A 105 9.56 -13.14 -2.05
N PHE A 106 10.13 -13.75 -1.01
CA PHE A 106 9.69 -13.55 0.37
C PHE A 106 9.84 -12.10 0.82
N ALA A 107 10.97 -11.45 0.48
CA ALA A 107 11.19 -10.05 0.82
C ALA A 107 10.16 -9.13 0.13
N ASN A 108 9.88 -9.37 -1.13
CA ASN A 108 8.88 -8.61 -1.87
C ASN A 108 7.46 -8.79 -1.28
N ARG A 109 7.07 -10.03 -0.96
CA ARG A 109 5.79 -10.31 -0.31
C ARG A 109 5.70 -9.70 1.09
N TYR A 110 6.80 -9.68 1.82
CA TYR A 110 6.83 -9.06 3.15
C TYR A 110 6.57 -7.55 3.07
N ILE A 111 7.21 -6.85 2.12
CA ILE A 111 6.98 -5.43 1.87
C ILE A 111 5.51 -5.17 1.51
N GLU A 112 4.96 -5.97 0.61
CA GLU A 112 3.56 -5.86 0.20
C GLU A 112 2.59 -6.05 1.38
N ILE A 113 2.84 -7.06 2.23
CA ILE A 113 2.04 -7.30 3.44
C ILE A 113 2.17 -6.14 4.44
N GLU A 114 3.37 -5.57 4.59
CA GLU A 114 3.60 -4.43 5.49
C GLU A 114 2.84 -3.19 5.01
N GLU A 115 2.85 -2.91 3.70
CA GLU A 115 2.05 -1.85 3.09
C GLU A 115 0.54 -2.08 3.28
N GLN A 116 0.05 -3.29 3.05
CA GLN A 116 -1.34 -3.64 3.28
C GLN A 116 -1.75 -3.47 4.75
N ASN A 117 -0.91 -3.90 5.69
CA ASN A 117 -1.16 -3.72 7.12
C ASN A 117 -1.20 -2.25 7.53
N ASN A 118 -0.29 -1.43 7.01
CA ASN A 118 -0.28 0.02 7.26
C ASN A 118 -1.56 0.68 6.71
N ASN A 119 -1.98 0.30 5.51
CA ASN A 119 -3.21 0.80 4.91
C ASN A 119 -4.45 0.41 5.71
N LEU A 120 -4.53 -0.84 6.19
CA LEU A 120 -5.61 -1.30 7.07
C LEU A 120 -5.62 -0.57 8.41
N ALA A 121 -4.46 -0.33 9.02
CA ALA A 121 -4.35 0.42 10.26
C ALA A 121 -4.82 1.87 10.09
N ASN A 122 -4.41 2.53 9.01
CA ASN A 122 -4.86 3.88 8.67
C ASN A 122 -6.37 3.94 8.44
N LEU A 123 -6.92 2.95 7.71
CA LEU A 123 -8.36 2.84 7.49
C LEU A 123 -9.13 2.62 8.80
N TYR A 124 -8.59 1.80 9.71
CA TYR A 124 -9.20 1.59 11.02
C TYR A 124 -9.26 2.89 11.84
N VAL A 125 -8.17 3.65 11.88
CA VAL A 125 -8.12 4.96 12.55
C VAL A 125 -9.10 5.93 11.88
N ALA A 126 -9.14 5.98 10.56
CA ALA A 126 -10.08 6.81 9.80
C ALA A 126 -11.53 6.44 10.10
N SER A 127 -11.85 5.15 10.12
CA SER A 127 -13.20 4.65 10.48
C SER A 127 -13.56 5.04 11.91
N TYR A 128 -12.65 4.90 12.86
CA TYR A 128 -12.88 5.31 14.25
C TYR A 128 -13.16 6.81 14.36
N GLN A 129 -12.38 7.65 13.69
CA GLN A 129 -12.57 9.09 13.66
C GLN A 129 -13.92 9.47 13.04
N LEU A 130 -14.30 8.87 11.92
CA LEU A 130 -15.58 9.13 11.25
C LEU A 130 -16.79 8.80 12.12
N HIS A 131 -16.66 7.83 13.02
CA HIS A 131 -17.74 7.42 13.91
C HIS A 131 -17.66 8.06 15.32
N SER A 132 -16.65 8.88 15.59
CA SER A 132 -16.46 9.53 16.89
C SER A 132 -17.34 10.76 17.08
N THR A 133 -17.86 11.34 15.99
CA THR A 133 -18.67 12.54 16.01
C THR A 133 -19.98 12.38 15.24
N LEU A 134 -20.99 13.14 15.64
CA LEU A 134 -22.27 13.30 14.93
C LEU A 134 -22.44 14.71 14.33
N ASP A 135 -21.45 15.57 14.47
CA ASP A 135 -21.44 16.87 13.81
C ASP A 135 -21.16 16.71 12.32
N PHE A 136 -22.08 17.18 11.49
CA PHE A 136 -21.98 17.01 10.04
C PHE A 136 -20.75 17.71 9.45
N ARG A 137 -20.35 18.88 9.99
CA ARG A 137 -19.20 19.62 9.48
C ARG A 137 -17.91 18.91 9.85
N GLU A 138 -17.84 18.44 11.08
CA GLU A 138 -16.67 17.68 11.55
C GLU A 138 -16.50 16.37 10.77
N VAL A 139 -17.59 15.63 10.49
CA VAL A 139 -17.56 14.44 9.64
C VAL A 139 -17.01 14.77 8.25
N ILE A 140 -17.46 15.85 7.61
CA ILE A 140 -16.98 16.26 6.29
C ILE A 140 -15.49 16.61 6.33
N GLN A 141 -15.05 17.33 7.35
CA GLN A 141 -13.63 17.66 7.53
C GLN A 141 -12.78 16.41 7.69
N ILE A 142 -13.20 15.45 8.51
CA ILE A 142 -12.50 14.16 8.68
C ILE A 142 -12.43 13.41 7.33
N VAL A 143 -13.52 13.40 6.55
CA VAL A 143 -13.50 12.77 5.21
C VAL A 143 -12.48 13.46 4.28
N GLN A 144 -12.40 14.79 4.28
CA GLN A 144 -11.41 15.53 3.51
C GLN A 144 -9.98 15.18 3.94
N GLU A 145 -9.69 15.17 5.24
CA GLU A 145 -8.38 14.78 5.77
C GLU A 145 -7.98 13.36 5.37
N ILE A 146 -8.92 12.42 5.39
CA ILE A 146 -8.69 11.04 4.95
C ILE A 146 -8.38 10.98 3.46
N ILE A 147 -9.14 11.71 2.62
CA ILE A 147 -8.92 11.75 1.17
C ILE A 147 -7.51 12.33 0.86
N ILE A 148 -7.11 13.39 1.54
CA ILE A 148 -5.78 13.98 1.35
C ILE A 148 -4.67 13.02 1.79
N ASN A 149 -4.78 12.49 3.02
CA ASN A 149 -3.68 11.77 3.65
C ASN A 149 -3.58 10.30 3.22
N LEU A 150 -4.72 9.61 3.04
CA LEU A 150 -4.75 8.18 2.73
C LEU A 150 -4.77 7.94 1.22
N VAL A 151 -5.56 8.72 0.49
CA VAL A 151 -5.68 8.59 -0.97
C VAL A 151 -4.57 9.34 -1.68
N GLY A 152 -4.08 10.45 -1.10
CA GLY A 152 -3.10 11.34 -1.70
C GLY A 152 -3.72 12.20 -2.81
N ALA A 153 -4.95 12.67 -2.63
CA ALA A 153 -5.61 13.55 -3.58
C ALA A 153 -5.22 15.01 -3.35
N GLU A 154 -4.85 15.71 -4.42
CA GLU A 154 -4.55 17.14 -4.44
C GLU A 154 -5.79 17.97 -4.79
N ALA A 155 -6.60 17.47 -5.74
CA ALA A 155 -7.86 18.14 -6.11
C ALA A 155 -9.00 17.11 -6.09
N PHE A 156 -10.04 17.41 -5.31
CA PHE A 156 -11.21 16.54 -5.16
C PHE A 156 -12.43 17.32 -4.73
N ALA A 157 -13.61 16.70 -4.87
CA ALA A 157 -14.87 17.20 -4.35
C ALA A 157 -15.67 16.08 -3.68
N ILE A 158 -16.43 16.44 -2.66
CA ILE A 158 -17.48 15.61 -2.05
C ILE A 158 -18.82 16.17 -2.48
N LEU A 159 -19.58 15.38 -3.22
CA LEU A 159 -20.89 15.75 -3.71
C LEU A 159 -21.97 15.01 -2.91
N LEU A 160 -23.04 15.69 -2.53
CA LEU A 160 -24.24 15.05 -1.98
C LEU A 160 -25.41 15.18 -2.93
N LEU A 161 -26.20 14.12 -2.98
CA LEU A 161 -27.44 14.08 -3.75
C LEU A 161 -28.56 14.77 -2.94
N ASP A 162 -29.18 15.75 -3.56
CA ASP A 162 -30.44 16.29 -3.08
C ASP A 162 -31.60 15.51 -3.72
N GLU A 163 -32.25 14.66 -2.92
CA GLU A 163 -33.35 13.79 -3.36
C GLU A 163 -34.56 14.57 -3.88
N LYS A 164 -34.72 15.86 -3.50
CA LYS A 164 -35.84 16.67 -3.95
C LYS A 164 -35.65 17.23 -5.36
N THR A 165 -34.40 17.62 -5.65
CA THR A 165 -34.07 18.21 -6.98
C THR A 165 -33.45 17.19 -7.92
N ASN A 166 -33.03 16.01 -7.42
CA ASN A 166 -32.21 15.01 -8.13
C ASN A 166 -30.89 15.59 -8.67
N GLU A 167 -30.30 16.51 -7.92
CA GLU A 167 -29.04 17.16 -8.24
C GLU A 167 -27.97 16.77 -7.24
N LEU A 168 -26.77 16.50 -7.74
CA LEU A 168 -25.55 16.38 -6.98
C LEU A 168 -24.95 17.77 -6.84
N LYS A 169 -24.59 18.17 -5.62
CA LYS A 169 -23.94 19.45 -5.33
C LYS A 169 -22.70 19.23 -4.49
N ALA A 170 -21.64 19.98 -4.80
CA ALA A 170 -20.44 20.00 -3.99
C ALA A 170 -20.76 20.59 -2.61
N ILE A 171 -20.39 19.84 -1.56
CA ILE A 171 -20.52 20.28 -0.17
C ILE A 171 -19.15 20.54 0.47
N ALA A 172 -18.12 19.94 -0.10
CA ALA A 172 -16.73 20.15 0.28
C ALA A 172 -15.83 19.90 -0.93
N TYR A 173 -14.73 20.60 -1.00
CA TYR A 173 -13.75 20.49 -2.09
C TYR A 173 -12.38 20.92 -1.61
N GLU A 174 -11.36 20.55 -2.36
CA GLU A 174 -9.97 20.97 -2.18
C GLU A 174 -9.30 21.08 -3.54
N GLY A 175 -8.25 21.93 -3.63
CA GLY A 175 -7.43 22.04 -4.82
C GLY A 175 -8.03 22.89 -5.94
N GLU A 176 -8.70 24.01 -5.60
CA GLU A 176 -9.26 24.96 -6.61
C GLU A 176 -8.17 25.52 -7.53
N ASP A 177 -6.96 25.76 -7.02
CA ASP A 177 -5.82 26.21 -7.84
C ASP A 177 -5.39 25.15 -8.86
N ALA A 178 -5.55 23.86 -8.52
CA ALA A 178 -5.21 22.73 -9.37
C ALA A 178 -6.33 22.36 -10.36
N MET A 179 -7.60 22.64 -9.99
CA MET A 179 -8.78 22.37 -10.78
C MET A 179 -9.82 23.49 -10.59
N PRO A 180 -9.73 24.58 -11.33
CA PRO A 180 -10.67 25.70 -11.22
C PRO A 180 -12.12 25.28 -11.47
N GLY A 181 -13.03 25.76 -10.62
CA GLY A 181 -14.46 25.45 -10.69
C GLY A 181 -14.89 24.18 -9.94
N VAL A 182 -13.98 23.55 -9.20
CA VAL A 182 -14.29 22.38 -8.37
C VAL A 182 -15.32 22.70 -7.27
N ASP A 183 -15.36 23.95 -6.81
CA ASP A 183 -16.28 24.49 -5.80
C ASP A 183 -17.74 24.55 -6.27
N SER A 184 -17.95 24.73 -7.57
CA SER A 184 -19.25 24.98 -8.18
C SER A 184 -19.85 23.79 -8.94
N ILE A 185 -19.29 22.60 -8.74
CA ILE A 185 -19.76 21.37 -9.41
C ILE A 185 -21.21 21.08 -9.01
N SER A 186 -22.06 21.02 -10.02
CA SER A 186 -23.45 20.57 -9.89
C SER A 186 -23.81 19.76 -11.13
N THR A 187 -24.42 18.59 -10.94
CA THR A 187 -24.87 17.72 -12.03
C THR A 187 -26.16 16.99 -11.66
N ARG A 188 -26.96 16.68 -12.66
CA ARG A 188 -28.21 15.92 -12.43
C ARG A 188 -27.96 14.43 -12.42
N LEU A 189 -28.80 13.72 -11.70
CA LEU A 189 -28.78 12.27 -11.65
C LEU A 189 -28.94 11.66 -13.07
N GLY A 190 -27.99 10.86 -13.51
CA GLY A 190 -27.94 10.24 -14.84
C GLY A 190 -27.32 11.11 -15.94
N GLU A 191 -26.85 12.33 -15.65
CA GLU A 191 -26.21 13.23 -16.60
C GLU A 191 -24.70 13.16 -16.47
N GLY A 192 -23.98 12.97 -17.57
CA GLY A 192 -22.54 12.86 -17.60
C GLY A 192 -21.99 11.66 -16.81
N VAL A 193 -20.69 11.67 -16.53
CA VAL A 193 -20.01 10.61 -15.76
C VAL A 193 -20.52 10.59 -14.33
N LEU A 194 -20.51 11.74 -13.66
CA LEU A 194 -20.90 11.85 -12.24
C LEU A 194 -22.34 11.46 -11.99
N GLY A 195 -23.28 11.94 -12.84
CA GLY A 195 -24.68 11.58 -12.73
C GLY A 195 -24.94 10.11 -13.02
N THR A 196 -24.17 9.50 -13.92
CA THR A 196 -24.25 8.06 -14.21
C THR A 196 -23.77 7.23 -13.03
N VAL A 197 -22.62 7.56 -12.42
CA VAL A 197 -22.10 6.92 -11.21
C VAL A 197 -23.11 7.02 -10.07
N ALA A 198 -23.72 8.19 -9.88
CA ALA A 198 -24.75 8.37 -8.85
C ALA A 198 -26.01 7.52 -9.11
N LYS A 199 -26.37 7.29 -10.36
CA LYS A 199 -27.54 6.50 -10.74
C LYS A 199 -27.29 4.99 -10.67
N THR A 200 -26.15 4.53 -11.17
CA THR A 200 -25.79 3.09 -11.21
C THR A 200 -25.22 2.60 -9.89
N GLY A 201 -24.56 3.50 -9.17
CA GLY A 201 -23.79 3.16 -7.98
C GLY A 201 -22.50 2.38 -8.31
N GLU A 202 -22.04 2.37 -9.54
CA GLU A 202 -20.77 1.79 -9.94
C GLU A 202 -19.68 2.85 -9.96
N SER A 203 -18.50 2.53 -9.39
CA SER A 203 -17.38 3.46 -9.39
C SER A 203 -16.83 3.66 -10.79
N TYR A 204 -16.47 4.89 -11.11
CA TYR A 204 -15.78 5.25 -12.35
C TYR A 204 -14.32 5.53 -12.08
N TYR A 205 -13.44 5.01 -12.93
CA TYR A 205 -12.01 5.29 -12.96
C TYR A 205 -11.58 5.53 -14.39
N ILE A 206 -10.80 6.59 -14.62
CA ILE A 206 -10.29 6.87 -15.96
C ILE A 206 -9.30 5.79 -16.38
N ASN A 207 -9.49 5.23 -17.55
CA ASN A 207 -8.53 4.32 -18.13
C ASN A 207 -7.51 5.13 -18.97
N GLN A 208 -6.36 5.44 -18.38
CA GLN A 208 -5.32 6.27 -19.02
C GLN A 208 -4.77 5.66 -20.31
N ASP A 209 -4.81 4.33 -20.45
CA ASP A 209 -4.30 3.62 -21.64
C ASP A 209 -5.23 3.74 -22.86
N VAL A 210 -6.50 4.01 -22.62
CA VAL A 210 -7.53 4.02 -23.69
C VAL A 210 -8.00 5.44 -24.03
N GLU A 211 -8.07 6.32 -23.05
CA GLU A 211 -8.71 7.63 -23.19
C GLU A 211 -7.75 8.79 -23.09
N GLY A 212 -6.57 8.86 -23.54
CA GLY A 212 -5.60 9.98 -23.47
C GLY A 212 -6.19 11.41 -23.40
N GLY A 213 -7.34 11.55 -22.72
CA GLY A 213 -8.12 12.76 -22.60
C GLY A 213 -7.73 13.58 -21.38
N ALA A 214 -7.77 14.91 -21.51
CA ALA A 214 -7.56 15.82 -20.40
C ALA A 214 -8.61 15.58 -19.32
N ILE A 215 -8.18 15.55 -18.05
CA ILE A 215 -9.04 15.53 -16.89
C ILE A 215 -9.79 16.84 -16.84
N THR A 216 -11.12 16.77 -16.73
CA THR A 216 -12.02 17.93 -16.65
C THR A 216 -13.00 17.73 -15.50
N LEU A 217 -13.73 18.80 -15.14
CA LEU A 217 -14.79 18.71 -14.13
C LEU A 217 -15.85 17.66 -14.48
N GLU A 218 -16.09 17.40 -15.76
CA GLU A 218 -17.04 16.38 -16.25
C GLU A 218 -16.42 14.98 -16.34
N LYS A 219 -15.09 14.90 -16.52
CA LYS A 219 -14.34 13.64 -16.64
C LYS A 219 -13.23 13.60 -15.57
N PRO A 220 -13.56 13.15 -14.34
CA PRO A 220 -12.59 13.06 -13.26
C PRO A 220 -11.64 11.87 -13.43
N LEU A 221 -10.57 11.83 -12.64
CA LEU A 221 -9.71 10.66 -12.48
C LEU A 221 -10.48 9.47 -11.90
N ALA A 222 -11.28 9.75 -10.87
CA ALA A 222 -12.13 8.75 -10.24
C ALA A 222 -13.41 9.39 -9.69
N ALA A 223 -14.50 8.64 -9.72
CA ALA A 223 -15.75 8.97 -9.05
C ALA A 223 -16.26 7.75 -8.30
N VAL A 224 -16.32 7.85 -6.98
CA VAL A 224 -16.65 6.74 -6.08
C VAL A 224 -17.97 7.04 -5.37
N PRO A 225 -18.98 6.18 -5.50
CA PRO A 225 -20.30 6.45 -4.91
C PRO A 225 -20.31 6.21 -3.39
N LEU A 226 -20.89 7.14 -2.66
CA LEU A 226 -21.23 7.03 -1.25
C LEU A 226 -22.56 6.30 -1.12
N LYS A 227 -22.55 5.04 -0.71
CA LYS A 227 -23.72 4.18 -0.66
C LYS A 227 -24.17 3.83 0.74
N ILE A 228 -25.47 3.88 0.96
CA ILE A 228 -26.13 3.24 2.10
C ILE A 228 -27.02 2.11 1.55
N LYS A 229 -26.58 0.87 1.72
CA LYS A 229 -27.16 -0.30 1.02
C LYS A 229 -27.11 -0.07 -0.50
N GLU A 230 -28.28 -0.01 -1.14
CA GLU A 230 -28.41 0.19 -2.59
C GLU A 230 -28.61 1.68 -2.99
N HIS A 231 -28.71 2.59 -2.01
CA HIS A 231 -28.98 4.00 -2.29
C HIS A 231 -27.67 4.80 -2.29
N VAL A 232 -27.42 5.51 -3.38
CA VAL A 232 -26.34 6.48 -3.48
C VAL A 232 -26.78 7.79 -2.86
N ILE A 233 -26.07 8.25 -1.84
CA ILE A 233 -26.34 9.53 -1.15
C ILE A 233 -25.40 10.65 -1.63
N GLY A 234 -24.36 10.31 -2.37
CA GLY A 234 -23.36 11.25 -2.85
C GLY A 234 -22.21 10.58 -3.58
N LEU A 235 -21.19 11.35 -3.89
CA LEU A 235 -19.96 10.90 -4.55
C LEU A 235 -18.73 11.52 -3.89
N ILE A 236 -17.62 10.78 -3.89
CA ILE A 236 -16.28 11.32 -3.77
C ILE A 236 -15.71 11.37 -5.19
N VAL A 237 -15.24 12.53 -5.62
CA VAL A 237 -14.75 12.75 -6.98
C VAL A 237 -13.30 13.25 -6.88
N ILE A 238 -12.38 12.56 -7.55
CA ILE A 238 -10.95 12.89 -7.54
C ILE A 238 -10.55 13.38 -8.92
N TYR A 239 -9.92 14.54 -8.97
CA TYR A 239 -9.46 15.19 -10.20
C TYR A 239 -7.95 15.14 -10.35
N ARG A 240 -7.21 15.20 -9.24
CA ARG A 240 -5.75 15.23 -9.26
C ARG A 240 -5.18 14.51 -8.04
N LEU A 241 -4.09 13.76 -8.27
CA LEU A 241 -3.29 13.15 -7.21
C LEU A 241 -2.10 14.04 -6.87
N LEU A 242 -1.55 13.89 -5.67
CA LEU A 242 -0.29 14.51 -5.26
C LEU A 242 0.84 14.06 -6.20
N GLN A 243 1.83 14.92 -6.43
CA GLN A 243 2.93 14.70 -7.39
C GLN A 243 3.75 13.41 -7.17
N GLN A 244 3.62 12.79 -6.02
CA GLN A 244 4.32 11.55 -5.67
C GLN A 244 3.59 10.28 -6.14
N LYS A 245 2.40 10.42 -6.73
CA LYS A 245 1.53 9.31 -7.10
C LYS A 245 1.02 9.46 -8.54
N ASP A 246 1.60 8.71 -9.44
CA ASP A 246 1.28 8.82 -10.88
C ASP A 246 0.01 8.06 -11.30
N ALA A 247 -0.39 7.01 -10.54
CA ALA A 247 -1.54 6.18 -10.87
C ALA A 247 -2.13 5.50 -9.62
N PHE A 248 -3.36 5.00 -9.73
CA PHE A 248 -3.98 4.17 -8.70
C PHE A 248 -3.42 2.75 -8.71
N SER A 249 -3.08 2.25 -7.54
CA SER A 249 -2.72 0.84 -7.32
C SER A 249 -3.97 -0.02 -7.09
N ALA A 250 -3.84 -1.34 -7.16
CA ALA A 250 -4.94 -2.25 -6.83
C ALA A 250 -5.47 -2.04 -5.41
N VAL A 251 -4.59 -1.70 -4.47
CA VAL A 251 -4.93 -1.40 -3.07
C VAL A 251 -5.76 -0.12 -2.95
N ASP A 252 -5.52 0.88 -3.81
CA ASP A 252 -6.28 2.14 -3.78
C ASP A 252 -7.76 1.93 -4.09
N TYR A 253 -8.09 1.04 -5.02
CA TYR A 253 -9.49 0.74 -5.36
C TYR A 253 -10.25 0.12 -4.18
N GLU A 254 -9.59 -0.76 -3.42
CA GLU A 254 -10.15 -1.34 -2.20
C GLU A 254 -10.33 -0.28 -1.11
N LEU A 255 -9.31 0.56 -0.90
CA LEU A 255 -9.36 1.67 0.04
C LEU A 255 -10.48 2.65 -0.28
N PHE A 256 -10.68 3.01 -1.55
CA PHE A 256 -11.77 3.87 -1.98
C PHE A 256 -13.13 3.28 -1.65
N SER A 257 -13.32 1.99 -1.90
CA SER A 257 -14.57 1.30 -1.62
C SER A 257 -14.90 1.30 -0.12
N LEU A 258 -13.90 0.99 0.70
CA LEU A 258 -14.05 0.96 2.15
C LEU A 258 -14.25 2.38 2.73
N LEU A 259 -13.45 3.35 2.30
CA LEU A 259 -13.60 4.75 2.70
C LEU A 259 -15.00 5.26 2.35
N ALA A 260 -15.45 5.02 1.12
CA ALA A 260 -16.76 5.47 0.66
C ALA A 260 -17.89 4.86 1.50
N ALA A 261 -17.80 3.60 1.91
CA ALA A 261 -18.79 2.95 2.76
C ALA A 261 -18.85 3.56 4.16
N HIS A 262 -17.68 3.80 4.79
CA HIS A 262 -17.59 4.42 6.11
C HIS A 262 -18.03 5.89 6.07
N ALA A 263 -17.57 6.66 5.08
CA ALA A 263 -17.96 8.06 4.87
C ALA A 263 -19.46 8.18 4.63
N ALA A 264 -20.04 7.32 3.79
CA ALA A 264 -21.47 7.32 3.54
C ALA A 264 -22.26 7.13 4.84
N THR A 265 -21.88 6.15 5.66
CA THR A 265 -22.55 5.86 6.92
C THR A 265 -22.43 7.03 7.90
N ALA A 266 -21.24 7.61 8.04
CA ALA A 266 -21.00 8.74 8.94
C ALA A 266 -21.77 10.00 8.50
N ILE A 267 -21.71 10.35 7.20
CA ILE A 267 -22.43 11.49 6.60
C ILE A 267 -23.93 11.32 6.77
N PHE A 268 -24.45 10.13 6.49
CA PHE A 268 -25.89 9.86 6.64
C PHE A 268 -26.33 9.97 8.10
N SER A 269 -25.59 9.36 9.02
CA SER A 269 -25.89 9.39 10.46
C SER A 269 -25.85 10.80 11.01
N SER A 270 -24.83 11.60 10.69
CA SER A 270 -24.71 12.98 11.13
C SER A 270 -25.80 13.89 10.55
N LYS A 271 -26.15 13.68 9.28
CA LYS A 271 -27.26 14.42 8.63
C LYS A 271 -28.61 14.10 9.30
N LEU A 272 -28.86 12.81 9.58
CA LEU A 272 -30.10 12.38 10.25
C LEU A 272 -30.16 12.93 11.68
N TYR A 273 -29.04 12.88 12.40
CA TYR A 273 -28.95 13.45 13.76
C TYR A 273 -29.24 14.94 13.76
N SER A 274 -28.58 15.72 12.90
CA SER A 274 -28.82 17.16 12.77
C SER A 274 -30.27 17.52 12.40
N GLN A 275 -30.91 16.71 11.55
CA GLN A 275 -32.31 16.89 11.24
C GLN A 275 -33.23 16.59 12.43
N SER A 276 -32.93 15.56 13.21
CA SER A 276 -33.66 15.20 14.43
C SER A 276 -33.55 16.28 15.49
N GLU A 277 -32.34 16.81 15.74
CA GLU A 277 -32.12 17.91 16.66
C GLU A 277 -32.90 19.18 16.27
N ARG A 278 -32.85 19.55 15.01
CA ARG A 278 -33.63 20.72 14.52
C ARG A 278 -35.13 20.56 14.76
N LYS A 279 -35.66 19.37 14.51
CA LYS A 279 -37.09 19.07 14.79
C LYS A 279 -37.38 19.15 16.28
N HIS A 280 -36.54 18.57 17.12
CA HIS A 280 -36.68 18.60 18.56
C HIS A 280 -36.64 20.04 19.10
N ASN A 281 -35.66 20.84 18.70
CA ASN A 281 -35.54 22.24 19.10
C ASN A 281 -36.77 23.07 18.65
N THR A 282 -37.30 22.80 17.45
CA THR A 282 -38.50 23.47 16.95
C THR A 282 -39.69 23.12 17.83
N ILE A 283 -39.90 21.87 18.19
CA ILE A 283 -40.98 21.40 19.08
C ILE A 283 -40.85 22.03 20.46
N GLN A 284 -39.62 22.04 21.01
CA GLN A 284 -39.30 22.64 22.31
C GLN A 284 -39.65 24.13 22.32
N SER A 285 -39.22 24.86 21.31
CA SER A 285 -39.53 26.29 21.16
C SER A 285 -41.05 26.55 21.06
N PHE A 286 -41.82 25.68 20.39
CA PHE A 286 -43.25 25.75 20.36
C PHE A 286 -43.91 25.53 21.73
N LEU A 287 -43.41 24.53 22.49
CA LEU A 287 -43.90 24.24 23.84
C LEU A 287 -43.62 25.41 24.80
N ASP A 288 -42.41 26.00 24.73
CA ASP A 288 -42.00 27.13 25.52
C ASP A 288 -42.89 28.37 25.26
N LEU A 289 -43.20 28.61 23.98
CA LEU A 289 -44.15 29.70 23.64
C LEU A 289 -45.56 29.47 24.20
N LEU A 290 -46.05 28.25 24.20
CA LEU A 290 -47.37 27.92 24.75
C LEU A 290 -47.42 28.00 26.27
N THR A 291 -46.32 27.70 26.93
CA THR A 291 -46.23 27.76 28.40
C THR A 291 -45.97 29.16 28.95
N THR A 292 -45.38 30.06 28.13
CA THR A 292 -45.07 31.46 28.52
C THR A 292 -46.28 32.38 28.30
N THR A 293 -47.33 31.93 27.59
CA THR A 293 -48.52 32.73 27.29
C THR A 293 -49.67 32.51 28.31
N THR A 294 -49.39 31.76 29.39
CA THR A 294 -50.34 31.56 30.51
C THR A 294 -49.86 32.32 31.72
#